data_27e51bce497eb9ce1f23e718e3cfeb0d
#
_entry.id   27e51bce497eb9ce1f23e718e3cfeb0d
#
_cell.length_a   1.000
_cell.length_b   1.000
_cell.length_c   1.000
_cell.angle_alpha   90.00
_cell.angle_beta   90.00
_cell.angle_gamma   90.00
#
_symmetry.space_group_name_H-M   'P 1'
#
loop_
_entity.id
_entity.type
_entity.pdbx_description
1 polymer ?
#
loop_
_entity_poly.entity_id
_entity_poly.type
_entity_poly.pdbx_seq_one_letter_code
_entity_poly.pdbx_strand_id
1 'polypeptide(L)'
;MKKCVLALALVGIMVFASAGMADTFITIGSGGVGGTYYPLGGAMAEVLSNAGIGVRATSRSTSASRENCRLVASGRAHIGMSMASTLYQAITGTEAFEPDGKLPLQILMSMYPAPQHLVTVKGSGITKLEDIKGKRVSVGAPGGGDQILTNLILAAAGIDPDKDFSKQQLTQPEGVMALKDGNVDAVFWNFAAPGSAVLEVAAQRDVVMVPLDEALVNKVIEANPFLIPYTIKAGVYESIKEDVTTIADGNYLVVRDDMDETLSYNLVKTLIENR
;
A
#
# COMPACT_ATOMS: atom_id res chain seq x y z
N MET A 1 -23.66 70.58 -51.19
CA MET A 1 -24.15 69.92 -49.97
C MET A 1 -23.87 68.46 -50.08
N LYS A 2 -22.74 68.02 -49.52
CA LYS A 2 -22.22 66.63 -49.60
C LYS A 2 -22.48 65.97 -48.30
N LYS A 3 -23.36 64.94 -48.25
CA LYS A 3 -23.62 64.11 -47.09
C LYS A 3 -22.49 63.09 -46.92
N CYS A 4 -21.70 63.20 -45.87
CA CYS A 4 -20.77 62.15 -45.48
C CYS A 4 -21.56 61.07 -44.69
N VAL A 5 -21.61 59.88 -45.25
CA VAL A 5 -22.09 58.68 -44.56
C VAL A 5 -20.90 58.05 -43.86
N LEU A 6 -20.89 58.07 -42.54
CA LEU A 6 -19.90 57.43 -41.71
C LEU A 6 -20.31 55.97 -41.49
N ALA A 7 -19.67 55.01 -42.15
CA ALA A 7 -19.87 53.60 -41.93
C ALA A 7 -19.04 53.15 -40.70
N LEU A 8 -19.69 52.89 -39.57
CA LEU A 8 -19.08 52.25 -38.39
C LEU A 8 -18.94 50.75 -38.68
N ALA A 9 -17.73 50.30 -38.96
CA ALA A 9 -17.39 48.87 -38.99
C ALA A 9 -17.27 48.37 -37.54
N LEU A 10 -18.26 47.65 -37.05
CA LEU A 10 -18.17 46.92 -35.79
C LEU A 10 -17.29 45.66 -36.04
N VAL A 11 -16.02 45.74 -35.68
CA VAL A 11 -15.14 44.55 -35.58
C VAL A 11 -15.51 43.82 -34.32
N GLY A 12 -16.32 42.78 -34.44
CA GLY A 12 -16.61 41.83 -33.36
C GLY A 12 -15.34 41.05 -33.02
N ILE A 13 -14.64 41.44 -31.96
CA ILE A 13 -13.60 40.63 -31.35
C ILE A 13 -14.32 39.49 -30.65
N MET A 14 -14.43 38.32 -31.31
CA MET A 14 -14.73 37.07 -30.62
C MET A 14 -13.53 36.72 -29.73
N VAL A 15 -13.60 37.15 -28.49
CA VAL A 15 -12.74 36.60 -27.41
C VAL A 15 -13.22 35.18 -27.22
N PHE A 16 -12.55 34.21 -27.84
CA PHE A 16 -12.60 32.83 -27.38
C PHE A 16 -11.99 32.81 -25.98
N ALA A 17 -12.82 33.00 -24.99
CA ALA A 17 -12.48 32.61 -23.65
C ALA A 17 -12.31 31.09 -23.72
N SER A 18 -11.07 30.64 -23.90
CA SER A 18 -10.69 29.29 -23.51
C SER A 18 -11.02 29.22 -22.03
N ALA A 19 -12.18 28.65 -21.71
CA ALA A 19 -12.48 28.25 -20.33
C ALA A 19 -11.38 27.26 -19.95
N GLY A 20 -10.30 27.78 -19.39
CA GLY A 20 -9.29 26.96 -18.77
C GLY A 20 -10.05 26.15 -17.73
N MET A 21 -10.23 24.87 -17.98
CA MET A 21 -10.79 23.99 -16.96
C MET A 21 -9.89 24.13 -15.73
N ALA A 22 -10.49 24.57 -14.63
CA ALA A 22 -9.76 24.66 -13.38
C ALA A 22 -9.21 23.27 -13.05
N ASP A 23 -7.92 23.19 -12.69
CA ASP A 23 -7.32 21.92 -12.31
C ASP A 23 -8.09 21.30 -11.13
N THR A 24 -8.41 20.02 -11.28
CA THR A 24 -8.95 19.21 -10.17
C THR A 24 -7.81 18.79 -9.24
N PHE A 25 -7.90 19.19 -7.98
CA PHE A 25 -6.89 18.81 -6.99
C PHE A 25 -7.15 17.41 -6.47
N ILE A 26 -6.15 16.53 -6.59
CA ILE A 26 -6.19 15.13 -6.15
C ILE A 26 -5.19 14.92 -5.01
N THR A 27 -5.66 14.41 -3.89
CA THR A 27 -4.79 13.96 -2.79
C THR A 27 -4.72 12.44 -2.80
N ILE A 28 -3.51 11.89 -2.82
CA ILE A 28 -3.23 10.46 -2.77
C ILE A 28 -2.72 10.11 -1.37
N GLY A 29 -3.47 9.31 -0.61
CA GLY A 29 -3.01 8.71 0.63
C GLY A 29 -2.04 7.56 0.32
N SER A 30 -0.78 7.70 0.73
CA SER A 30 0.28 6.73 0.42
C SER A 30 0.61 5.84 1.64
N GLY A 31 1.78 5.96 2.20
CA GLY A 31 2.21 5.18 3.37
C GLY A 31 3.37 5.84 4.10
N GLY A 32 3.95 5.12 5.05
CA GLY A 32 5.13 5.57 5.77
C GLY A 32 6.38 5.59 4.88
N VAL A 33 7.33 6.46 5.24
CA VAL A 33 8.65 6.53 4.61
C VAL A 33 9.36 5.18 4.79
N GLY A 34 9.91 4.63 3.71
CA GLY A 34 10.53 3.29 3.69
C GLY A 34 9.61 2.18 3.18
N GLY A 35 8.29 2.39 3.12
CA GLY A 35 7.35 1.48 2.49
C GLY A 35 7.16 1.76 0.99
N THR A 36 6.69 0.76 0.26
CA THR A 36 6.49 0.84 -1.20
C THR A 36 5.48 1.93 -1.59
N TYR A 37 4.45 2.19 -0.78
CA TYR A 37 3.43 3.19 -1.09
C TYR A 37 3.98 4.62 -1.14
N TYR A 38 4.98 4.95 -0.31
CA TYR A 38 5.50 6.31 -0.23
C TYR A 38 6.13 6.79 -1.55
N PRO A 39 7.14 6.10 -2.13
CA PRO A 39 7.71 6.50 -3.41
C PRO A 39 6.72 6.37 -4.56
N LEU A 40 5.84 5.34 -4.58
CA LEU A 40 4.84 5.19 -5.62
C LEU A 40 3.81 6.33 -5.60
N GLY A 41 3.37 6.76 -4.42
CA GLY A 41 2.44 7.88 -4.29
C GLY A 41 3.02 9.18 -4.83
N GLY A 42 4.31 9.43 -4.57
CA GLY A 42 5.04 10.57 -5.12
C GLY A 42 5.10 10.53 -6.65
N ALA A 43 5.53 9.38 -7.20
CA ALA A 43 5.63 9.20 -8.65
C ALA A 43 4.26 9.32 -9.36
N MET A 44 3.21 8.72 -8.79
CA MET A 44 1.85 8.85 -9.34
C MET A 44 1.36 10.31 -9.31
N ALA A 45 1.61 11.04 -8.23
CA ALA A 45 1.24 12.45 -8.13
C ALA A 45 1.95 13.30 -9.19
N GLU A 46 3.22 13.04 -9.45
CA GLU A 46 4.00 13.71 -10.48
C GLU A 46 3.47 13.39 -11.89
N VAL A 47 3.27 12.11 -12.20
CA VAL A 47 2.73 11.66 -13.49
C VAL A 47 1.37 12.30 -13.77
N LEU A 48 0.44 12.24 -12.81
CA LEU A 48 -0.91 12.80 -12.98
C LEU A 48 -0.89 14.33 -13.15
N SER A 49 -0.01 15.03 -12.44
CA SER A 49 0.09 16.49 -12.53
C SER A 49 0.69 16.96 -13.86
N ASN A 50 1.57 16.15 -14.47
CA ASN A 50 2.28 16.50 -15.70
C ASN A 50 1.55 16.03 -16.98
N ALA A 51 0.52 15.21 -16.84
CA ALA A 51 -0.17 14.60 -17.99
C ALA A 51 -1.09 15.53 -18.77
N GLY A 52 -1.35 16.76 -18.30
CA GLY A 52 -2.22 17.72 -19.00
C GLY A 52 -3.71 17.34 -19.00
N ILE A 53 -4.15 16.48 -18.10
CA ILE A 53 -5.54 16.01 -17.97
C ILE A 53 -6.41 16.89 -17.06
N GLY A 54 -5.95 18.11 -16.73
CA GLY A 54 -6.66 19.02 -15.81
C GLY A 54 -6.64 18.54 -14.36
N VAL A 55 -5.58 17.83 -13.93
CA VAL A 55 -5.38 17.33 -12.58
C VAL A 55 -4.09 17.88 -11.98
N ARG A 56 -4.16 18.26 -10.71
CA ARG A 56 -3.01 18.53 -9.85
C ARG A 56 -3.04 17.56 -8.68
N ALA A 57 -2.11 16.62 -8.66
CA ALA A 57 -2.05 15.58 -7.64
C ALA A 57 -0.93 15.85 -6.63
N THR A 58 -1.19 15.49 -5.38
CA THR A 58 -0.20 15.49 -4.29
C THR A 58 -0.25 14.16 -3.55
N SER A 59 0.90 13.66 -3.13
CA SER A 59 0.98 12.49 -2.26
C SER A 59 1.13 12.91 -0.80
N ARG A 60 0.39 12.23 0.08
CA ARG A 60 0.42 12.41 1.51
C ARG A 60 0.92 11.15 2.19
N SER A 61 1.95 11.27 3.05
CA SER A 61 2.36 10.18 3.93
C SER A 61 1.28 9.89 4.97
N THR A 62 1.02 8.60 5.22
CA THR A 62 0.01 8.09 6.14
C THR A 62 0.53 6.85 6.86
N SER A 63 -0.26 6.30 7.79
CA SER A 63 -0.03 4.96 8.35
C SER A 63 -0.50 3.82 7.43
N ALA A 64 -0.65 4.09 6.14
CA ALA A 64 -1.04 3.18 5.06
C ALA A 64 -2.52 2.75 5.08
N SER A 65 -2.80 1.49 4.70
CA SER A 65 -4.10 0.98 4.24
C SER A 65 -5.31 1.42 5.07
N ARG A 66 -5.25 1.24 6.40
CA ARG A 66 -6.39 1.53 7.28
C ARG A 66 -6.72 3.03 7.34
N GLU A 67 -5.69 3.87 7.47
CA GLU A 67 -5.88 5.32 7.44
C GLU A 67 -6.36 5.78 6.07
N ASN A 68 -5.79 5.23 4.99
CA ASN A 68 -6.17 5.58 3.63
C ASN A 68 -7.63 5.28 3.33
N CYS A 69 -8.14 4.12 3.74
CA CYS A 69 -9.56 3.79 3.59
C CYS A 69 -10.45 4.82 4.28
N ARG A 70 -10.12 5.23 5.51
CA ARG A 70 -10.88 6.27 6.23
C ARG A 70 -10.75 7.66 5.61
N LEU A 71 -9.56 8.02 5.12
CA LEU A 71 -9.34 9.31 4.44
C LEU A 71 -10.15 9.40 3.16
N VAL A 72 -10.17 8.33 2.35
CA VAL A 72 -10.94 8.28 1.10
C VAL A 72 -12.44 8.30 1.39
N ALA A 73 -12.92 7.46 2.29
CA ALA A 73 -14.34 7.41 2.64
C ALA A 73 -14.88 8.76 3.16
N SER A 74 -14.05 9.50 3.90
CA SER A 74 -14.39 10.83 4.43
C SER A 74 -14.15 11.99 3.44
N GLY A 75 -13.67 11.73 2.22
CA GLY A 75 -13.34 12.77 1.23
C GLY A 75 -12.07 13.58 1.55
N ARG A 76 -11.29 13.20 2.58
CA ARG A 76 -10.02 13.86 2.93
C ARG A 76 -8.84 13.43 2.08
N ALA A 77 -8.98 12.36 1.33
CA ALA A 77 -8.15 11.96 0.20
C ALA A 77 -9.06 11.52 -0.95
N HIS A 78 -8.60 11.67 -2.18
CA HIS A 78 -9.34 11.28 -3.37
C HIS A 78 -9.01 9.85 -3.79
N ILE A 79 -7.74 9.48 -3.64
CA ILE A 79 -7.20 8.15 -3.90
C ILE A 79 -6.48 7.67 -2.64
N GLY A 80 -6.61 6.40 -2.31
CA GLY A 80 -5.85 5.75 -1.26
C GLY A 80 -5.18 4.49 -1.77
N MET A 81 -4.04 4.15 -1.20
CA MET A 81 -3.42 2.85 -1.43
C MET A 81 -3.82 1.91 -0.30
N SER A 82 -4.30 0.71 -0.65
CA SER A 82 -4.75 -0.26 0.34
C SER A 82 -4.44 -1.69 -0.08
N MET A 83 -4.09 -2.51 0.90
CA MET A 83 -4.07 -3.96 0.74
C MET A 83 -5.50 -4.51 0.64
N ALA A 84 -5.67 -5.63 -0.07
CA ALA A 84 -6.97 -6.29 -0.25
C ALA A 84 -7.60 -6.69 1.08
N SER A 85 -6.82 -7.24 2.01
CA SER A 85 -7.26 -7.63 3.35
C SER A 85 -7.90 -6.46 4.11
N THR A 86 -7.24 -5.31 4.10
CA THR A 86 -7.74 -4.09 4.76
C THR A 86 -8.97 -3.52 4.04
N LEU A 87 -8.93 -3.49 2.70
CA LEU A 87 -10.06 -3.02 1.90
C LEU A 87 -11.30 -3.87 2.13
N TYR A 88 -11.15 -5.20 2.17
CA TYR A 88 -12.24 -6.11 2.48
C TYR A 88 -12.89 -5.79 3.84
N GLN A 89 -12.09 -5.61 4.89
CA GLN A 89 -12.61 -5.21 6.20
C GLN A 89 -13.34 -3.85 6.14
N ALA A 90 -12.79 -2.88 5.39
CA ALA A 90 -13.38 -1.55 5.25
C ALA A 90 -14.74 -1.57 4.55
N ILE A 91 -14.87 -2.30 3.43
CA ILE A 91 -16.14 -2.36 2.68
C ILE A 91 -17.21 -3.24 3.36
N THR A 92 -16.79 -4.20 4.17
CA THR A 92 -17.69 -5.06 4.94
C THR A 92 -18.06 -4.47 6.31
N GLY A 93 -17.27 -3.51 6.82
CA GLY A 93 -17.45 -2.91 8.14
C GLY A 93 -17.15 -3.90 9.27
N THR A 94 -16.10 -4.72 9.08
CA THR A 94 -15.72 -5.76 10.03
C THR A 94 -14.37 -5.46 10.70
N GLU A 95 -14.07 -6.15 11.78
CA GLU A 95 -12.82 -6.06 12.50
C GLU A 95 -12.45 -4.61 12.87
N ALA A 96 -11.33 -4.12 12.34
CA ALA A 96 -10.86 -2.77 12.63
C ALA A 96 -11.79 -1.64 12.18
N PHE A 97 -12.80 -1.95 11.37
CA PHE A 97 -13.79 -1.01 10.84
C PHE A 97 -15.19 -1.20 11.44
N GLU A 98 -15.39 -2.08 12.42
CA GLU A 98 -16.67 -2.20 13.13
C GLU A 98 -17.22 -0.85 13.65
N PRO A 99 -16.38 0.03 14.24
CA PRO A 99 -16.85 1.34 14.70
C PRO A 99 -17.21 2.30 13.55
N ASP A 100 -16.61 2.11 12.38
CA ASP A 100 -16.84 2.96 11.20
C ASP A 100 -18.05 2.48 10.38
N GLY A 101 -18.41 1.18 10.51
CA GLY A 101 -19.35 0.51 9.60
C GLY A 101 -18.76 0.29 8.21
N LYS A 102 -19.63 -0.01 7.25
CA LYS A 102 -19.24 -0.19 5.85
C LYS A 102 -18.82 1.13 5.22
N LEU A 103 -17.60 1.18 4.69
CA LEU A 103 -17.11 2.37 4.00
C LEU A 103 -17.45 2.35 2.51
N PRO A 104 -17.85 3.51 1.93
CA PRO A 104 -18.22 3.63 0.52
C PRO A 104 -16.97 3.69 -0.37
N LEU A 105 -16.32 2.54 -0.57
CA LEU A 105 -15.06 2.42 -1.30
C LEU A 105 -15.18 1.44 -2.44
N GLN A 106 -14.45 1.71 -3.52
CA GLN A 106 -14.27 0.80 -4.65
C GLN A 106 -12.82 0.78 -5.14
N ILE A 107 -12.47 -0.29 -5.86
CA ILE A 107 -11.15 -0.42 -6.47
C ILE A 107 -11.11 0.42 -7.74
N LEU A 108 -10.13 1.32 -7.84
CA LEU A 108 -9.83 2.06 -9.04
C LEU A 108 -8.89 1.24 -9.95
N MET A 109 -7.83 0.67 -9.38
CA MET A 109 -6.81 -0.06 -10.13
C MET A 109 -6.08 -1.07 -9.24
N SER A 110 -5.73 -2.23 -9.80
CA SER A 110 -4.78 -3.15 -9.18
C SER A 110 -3.34 -2.67 -9.42
N MET A 111 -2.50 -2.75 -8.39
CA MET A 111 -1.09 -2.34 -8.47
C MET A 111 -0.14 -3.54 -8.55
N TYR A 112 0.12 -4.18 -7.43
CA TYR A 112 1.09 -5.28 -7.32
C TYR A 112 0.75 -6.20 -6.16
N PRO A 113 1.22 -7.47 -6.18
CA PRO A 113 1.20 -8.32 -5.01
C PRO A 113 2.31 -7.92 -4.02
N ALA A 114 1.99 -7.87 -2.73
CA ALA A 114 2.96 -7.67 -1.66
C ALA A 114 3.11 -8.97 -0.86
N PRO A 115 4.20 -9.72 -1.02
CA PRO A 115 4.46 -10.89 -0.21
C PRO A 115 4.73 -10.54 1.25
N GLN A 116 4.26 -11.40 2.13
CA GLN A 116 4.61 -11.35 3.54
C GLN A 116 6.05 -11.84 3.70
N HIS A 117 6.86 -11.04 4.37
CA HIS A 117 8.23 -11.37 4.73
C HIS A 117 8.29 -11.65 6.23
N LEU A 118 8.67 -12.87 6.62
CA LEU A 118 9.11 -13.15 7.98
C LEU A 118 10.63 -13.14 7.98
N VAL A 119 11.21 -12.07 8.49
CA VAL A 119 12.64 -11.78 8.41
C VAL A 119 13.28 -11.91 9.78
N THR A 120 14.38 -12.63 9.83
CA THR A 120 15.25 -12.77 11.00
C THR A 120 16.73 -12.67 10.59
N VAL A 121 17.61 -12.85 11.54
CA VAL A 121 19.08 -12.86 11.28
C VAL A 121 19.69 -14.20 11.67
N LYS A 122 20.78 -14.56 11.01
CA LYS A 122 21.53 -15.77 11.32
C LYS A 122 21.90 -15.82 12.81
N GLY A 123 21.66 -16.99 13.40
CA GLY A 123 21.91 -17.20 14.83
C GLY A 123 20.71 -16.91 15.74
N SER A 124 19.58 -16.43 15.24
CA SER A 124 18.34 -16.22 16.00
C SER A 124 17.71 -17.53 16.50
N GLY A 125 17.98 -18.65 15.82
CA GLY A 125 17.34 -19.93 16.05
C GLY A 125 15.93 -20.03 15.45
N ILE A 126 15.54 -19.08 14.58
CA ILE A 126 14.25 -19.06 13.89
C ILE A 126 14.44 -19.57 12.46
N THR A 127 13.89 -20.74 12.14
CA THR A 127 13.98 -21.40 10.83
C THR A 127 12.61 -21.72 10.23
N LYS A 128 11.57 -21.71 11.06
CA LYS A 128 10.16 -21.90 10.71
C LYS A 128 9.29 -21.01 11.58
N LEU A 129 8.02 -20.83 11.20
CA LEU A 129 7.11 -19.91 11.87
C LEU A 129 6.97 -20.20 13.37
N GLU A 130 6.89 -21.48 13.78
CA GLU A 130 6.68 -21.86 15.17
C GLU A 130 7.85 -21.46 16.09
N ASP A 131 9.05 -21.27 15.53
CA ASP A 131 10.25 -20.90 16.30
C ASP A 131 10.18 -19.46 16.84
N ILE A 132 9.17 -18.67 16.42
CA ILE A 132 8.94 -17.32 17.00
C ILE A 132 8.42 -17.37 18.44
N LYS A 133 7.91 -18.54 18.91
CA LYS A 133 7.42 -18.67 20.30
C LYS A 133 8.53 -18.38 21.31
N GLY A 134 8.20 -17.53 22.28
CA GLY A 134 9.15 -17.06 23.28
C GLY A 134 10.15 -16.01 22.79
N LYS A 135 10.10 -15.59 21.52
CA LYS A 135 10.98 -14.56 20.92
C LYS A 135 10.38 -13.16 21.01
N ARG A 136 11.16 -12.15 20.67
CA ARG A 136 10.71 -10.77 20.50
C ARG A 136 10.40 -10.55 19.01
N VAL A 137 9.13 -10.34 18.67
CA VAL A 137 8.70 -10.32 17.27
C VAL A 137 7.89 -9.06 16.98
N SER A 138 8.30 -8.32 15.95
CA SER A 138 7.50 -7.21 15.43
C SER A 138 6.46 -7.72 14.45
N VAL A 139 5.20 -7.39 14.70
CA VAL A 139 4.03 -7.78 13.88
C VAL A 139 3.57 -6.68 12.93
N GLY A 140 4.33 -5.60 12.78
CA GLY A 140 3.98 -4.41 12.00
C GLY A 140 3.47 -3.26 12.86
N ALA A 141 3.32 -2.09 12.23
CA ALA A 141 2.88 -0.88 12.91
C ALA A 141 1.43 -0.96 13.38
N PRO A 142 1.09 -0.29 14.51
CA PRO A 142 -0.29 -0.19 14.95
C PRO A 142 -1.18 0.41 13.86
N GLY A 143 -2.23 -0.32 13.47
CA GLY A 143 -3.14 0.14 12.42
C GLY A 143 -2.62 0.01 10.99
N GLY A 144 -1.42 -0.52 10.77
CA GLY A 144 -0.91 -0.86 9.45
C GLY A 144 -1.62 -2.05 8.84
N GLY A 145 -1.72 -2.09 7.49
CA GLY A 145 -2.34 -3.21 6.80
C GLY A 145 -1.49 -4.50 6.89
N ASP A 146 -0.17 -4.38 7.03
CA ASP A 146 0.76 -5.48 7.26
C ASP A 146 0.45 -6.27 8.53
N GLN A 147 0.01 -5.61 9.60
CA GLN A 147 -0.43 -6.26 10.83
C GLN A 147 -1.66 -7.16 10.62
N ILE A 148 -2.57 -6.78 9.71
CA ILE A 148 -3.76 -7.60 9.41
C ILE A 148 -3.33 -8.93 8.82
N LEU A 149 -2.49 -8.94 7.78
CA LEU A 149 -2.02 -10.17 7.16
C LEU A 149 -1.20 -11.02 8.15
N THR A 150 -0.34 -10.40 8.95
CA THR A 150 0.40 -11.08 10.00
C THR A 150 -0.56 -11.81 10.97
N ASN A 151 -1.60 -11.12 11.44
CA ASN A 151 -2.57 -11.71 12.36
C ASN A 151 -3.36 -12.88 11.73
N LEU A 152 -3.72 -12.79 10.44
CA LEU A 152 -4.37 -13.89 9.73
C LEU A 152 -3.49 -15.14 9.65
N ILE A 153 -2.19 -14.96 9.37
CA ILE A 153 -1.22 -16.06 9.34
C ILE A 153 -1.05 -16.69 10.73
N LEU A 154 -0.86 -15.86 11.76
CA LEU A 154 -0.67 -16.32 13.13
C LEU A 154 -1.91 -17.07 13.65
N ALA A 155 -3.11 -16.54 13.40
CA ALA A 155 -4.36 -17.18 13.80
C ALA A 155 -4.53 -18.55 13.12
N ALA A 156 -4.25 -18.65 11.81
CA ALA A 156 -4.31 -19.92 11.10
C ALA A 156 -3.27 -20.94 11.61
N ALA A 157 -2.10 -20.47 12.05
CA ALA A 157 -1.06 -21.29 12.66
C ALA A 157 -1.36 -21.67 14.13
N GLY A 158 -2.41 -21.12 14.75
CA GLY A 158 -2.71 -21.32 16.17
C GLY A 158 -1.69 -20.66 17.11
N ILE A 159 -1.11 -19.55 16.69
CA ILE A 159 -0.16 -18.76 17.46
C ILE A 159 -0.87 -17.51 17.97
N ASP A 160 -0.93 -17.35 19.27
CA ASP A 160 -1.52 -16.17 19.94
C ASP A 160 -0.44 -15.08 20.14
N PRO A 161 -0.52 -13.95 19.40
CA PRO A 161 0.51 -12.93 19.48
C PRO A 161 0.61 -12.24 20.83
N ASP A 162 -0.39 -12.38 21.70
CA ASP A 162 -0.40 -11.77 23.03
C ASP A 162 0.12 -12.73 24.12
N LYS A 163 0.30 -14.02 23.79
CA LYS A 163 0.74 -15.04 24.76
C LYS A 163 2.00 -15.78 24.36
N ASP A 164 2.14 -16.08 23.04
CA ASP A 164 3.16 -17.02 22.59
C ASP A 164 4.54 -16.37 22.40
N PHE A 165 4.62 -15.05 22.26
CA PHE A 165 5.87 -14.31 22.09
C PHE A 165 5.81 -12.86 22.62
N SER A 166 6.96 -12.20 22.75
CA SER A 166 7.01 -10.78 23.11
C SER A 166 6.68 -9.93 21.89
N LYS A 167 5.38 -9.55 21.76
CA LYS A 167 4.87 -8.76 20.65
C LYS A 167 5.40 -7.34 20.68
N GLN A 168 5.96 -6.90 19.53
CA GLN A 168 6.32 -5.52 19.24
C GLN A 168 5.49 -5.00 18.07
N GLN A 169 5.14 -3.72 18.12
CA GLN A 169 4.38 -3.05 17.05
C GLN A 169 5.20 -1.88 16.53
N LEU A 170 6.07 -2.16 15.57
CA LEU A 170 7.05 -1.21 15.06
C LEU A 170 6.70 -0.79 13.62
N THR A 171 6.93 0.47 13.30
CA THR A 171 6.98 0.93 11.92
C THR A 171 8.14 0.25 11.18
N GLN A 172 8.16 0.31 9.85
CA GLN A 172 9.26 -0.30 9.08
C GLN A 172 10.64 0.22 9.50
N PRO A 173 10.89 1.55 9.59
CA PRO A 173 12.19 2.05 10.04
C PRO A 173 12.58 1.60 11.46
N GLU A 174 11.62 1.58 12.39
CA GLU A 174 11.85 1.09 13.75
C GLU A 174 12.17 -0.40 13.76
N GLY A 175 11.45 -1.20 12.96
CA GLY A 175 11.71 -2.64 12.81
C GLY A 175 13.09 -2.93 12.22
N VAL A 176 13.53 -2.14 11.25
CA VAL A 176 14.88 -2.22 10.68
C VAL A 176 15.94 -1.97 11.76
N MET A 177 15.81 -0.88 12.51
CA MET A 177 16.74 -0.56 13.60
C MET A 177 16.73 -1.64 14.67
N ALA A 178 15.54 -2.06 15.12
CA ALA A 178 15.40 -3.06 16.17
C ALA A 178 15.99 -4.42 15.79
N LEU A 179 15.84 -4.84 14.52
CA LEU A 179 16.42 -6.11 14.03
C LEU A 179 17.95 -6.01 13.89
N LYS A 180 18.47 -4.88 13.39
CA LYS A 180 19.91 -4.61 13.29
C LYS A 180 20.58 -4.61 14.66
N ASP A 181 19.97 -3.97 15.64
CA ASP A 181 20.48 -3.81 16.99
C ASP A 181 20.24 -5.05 17.88
N GLY A 182 19.46 -6.04 17.39
CA GLY A 182 19.12 -7.24 18.16
C GLY A 182 18.08 -6.97 19.26
N ASN A 183 17.30 -5.90 19.17
CA ASN A 183 16.20 -5.59 20.06
C ASN A 183 14.95 -6.41 19.78
N VAL A 184 14.80 -6.92 18.54
CA VAL A 184 13.84 -7.94 18.14
C VAL A 184 14.58 -9.11 17.47
N ASP A 185 13.96 -10.29 17.52
CA ASP A 185 14.53 -11.52 16.97
C ASP A 185 13.99 -11.81 15.57
N ALA A 186 12.78 -11.32 15.27
CA ALA A 186 12.17 -11.39 13.93
C ALA A 186 11.20 -10.23 13.71
N VAL A 187 10.93 -9.96 12.43
CA VAL A 187 9.96 -8.95 12.00
C VAL A 187 9.08 -9.51 10.89
N PHE A 188 7.81 -9.15 10.92
CA PHE A 188 6.90 -9.34 9.80
C PHE A 188 6.78 -8.03 9.04
N TRP A 189 6.97 -8.11 7.72
CA TRP A 189 6.77 -6.99 6.80
C TRP A 189 5.97 -7.43 5.58
N ASN A 190 5.12 -6.55 5.08
CA ASN A 190 4.36 -6.77 3.85
C ASN A 190 4.64 -5.62 2.86
N PHE A 191 5.34 -5.93 1.78
CA PHE A 191 5.69 -5.00 0.70
C PHE A 191 6.17 -5.75 -0.55
N ALA A 192 6.31 -5.04 -1.67
CA ALA A 192 6.90 -5.62 -2.89
C ALA A 192 8.33 -6.10 -2.66
N ALA A 193 8.69 -7.24 -3.25
CA ALA A 193 10.05 -7.75 -3.22
C ALA A 193 10.81 -7.37 -4.51
N PRO A 194 12.06 -6.84 -4.43
CA PRO A 194 12.84 -6.59 -3.21
C PRO A 194 12.41 -5.34 -2.44
N GLY A 195 12.26 -5.44 -1.11
CA GLY A 195 11.90 -4.33 -0.23
C GLY A 195 13.14 -3.68 0.41
N SER A 196 13.13 -2.34 0.49
CA SER A 196 14.25 -1.55 1.02
C SER A 196 14.61 -1.91 2.47
N ALA A 197 13.60 -2.22 3.30
CA ALA A 197 13.82 -2.61 4.70
C ALA A 197 14.70 -3.87 4.83
N VAL A 198 14.44 -4.89 4.01
CA VAL A 198 15.27 -6.12 4.00
C VAL A 198 16.70 -5.83 3.51
N LEU A 199 16.81 -5.01 2.44
CA LEU A 199 18.13 -4.63 1.89
C LEU A 199 18.94 -3.84 2.92
N GLU A 200 18.32 -2.95 3.68
CA GLU A 200 18.99 -2.16 4.71
C GLU A 200 19.51 -3.05 5.86
N VAL A 201 18.72 -4.03 6.32
CA VAL A 201 19.17 -4.99 7.33
C VAL A 201 20.31 -5.84 6.75
N ALA A 202 20.17 -6.34 5.51
CA ALA A 202 21.16 -7.20 4.85
C ALA A 202 22.52 -6.52 4.64
N ALA A 203 22.57 -5.19 4.57
CA ALA A 203 23.83 -4.44 4.50
C ALA A 203 24.69 -4.55 5.77
N GLN A 204 24.13 -4.98 6.92
CA GLN A 204 24.83 -5.05 8.20
C GLN A 204 24.73 -6.39 8.90
N ARG A 205 23.76 -7.24 8.53
CA ARG A 205 23.46 -8.51 9.19
C ARG A 205 23.20 -9.61 8.15
N ASP A 206 23.55 -10.83 8.48
CA ASP A 206 23.20 -12.01 7.68
C ASP A 206 21.69 -12.28 7.83
N VAL A 207 20.89 -11.80 6.87
CA VAL A 207 19.43 -11.95 6.86
C VAL A 207 19.04 -13.38 6.51
N VAL A 208 18.07 -13.90 7.23
CA VAL A 208 17.35 -15.16 6.93
C VAL A 208 15.88 -14.82 6.73
N MET A 209 15.31 -15.34 5.65
CA MET A 209 13.88 -15.24 5.39
C MET A 209 13.22 -16.58 5.67
N VAL A 210 12.23 -16.57 6.56
CA VAL A 210 11.59 -17.79 7.06
C VAL A 210 10.41 -18.14 6.15
N PRO A 211 10.39 -19.34 5.52
CA PRO A 211 9.25 -19.77 4.71
C PRO A 211 8.03 -20.09 5.57
N LEU A 212 6.87 -19.96 4.97
CA LEU A 212 5.62 -20.52 5.49
C LEU A 212 5.43 -21.94 4.94
N ASP A 213 4.90 -22.83 5.76
CA ASP A 213 4.52 -24.18 5.33
C ASP A 213 3.38 -24.11 4.30
N GLU A 214 3.43 -24.95 3.26
CA GLU A 214 2.41 -24.96 2.18
C GLU A 214 1.00 -25.29 2.72
N ALA A 215 0.89 -26.17 3.71
CA ALA A 215 -0.41 -26.48 4.32
C ALA A 215 -0.98 -25.26 5.05
N LEU A 216 -0.13 -24.48 5.72
CA LEU A 216 -0.52 -23.23 6.35
C LEU A 216 -0.94 -22.18 5.30
N VAL A 217 -0.17 -22.05 4.21
CA VAL A 217 -0.50 -21.15 3.11
C VAL A 217 -1.90 -21.46 2.56
N ASN A 218 -2.17 -22.73 2.24
CA ASN A 218 -3.47 -23.17 1.74
C ASN A 218 -4.61 -22.89 2.74
N LYS A 219 -4.40 -23.17 4.03
CA LYS A 219 -5.38 -22.91 5.08
C LYS A 219 -5.74 -21.43 5.20
N VAL A 220 -4.73 -20.53 5.11
CA VAL A 220 -4.96 -19.07 5.17
C VAL A 220 -5.75 -18.60 3.95
N ILE A 221 -5.41 -19.08 2.75
CA ILE A 221 -6.06 -18.68 1.50
C ILE A 221 -7.49 -19.19 1.41
N GLU A 222 -7.76 -20.42 1.84
CA GLU A 222 -9.14 -20.95 1.90
C GLU A 222 -10.07 -20.06 2.74
N ALA A 223 -9.57 -19.53 3.85
CA ALA A 223 -10.33 -18.62 4.71
C ALA A 223 -10.36 -17.18 4.19
N ASN A 224 -9.43 -16.81 3.32
CA ASN A 224 -9.23 -15.43 2.84
C ASN A 224 -8.96 -15.40 1.34
N PRO A 225 -10.00 -15.54 0.49
CA PRO A 225 -9.85 -15.74 -0.96
C PRO A 225 -9.29 -14.51 -1.72
N PHE A 226 -9.09 -13.38 -1.06
CA PHE A 226 -8.40 -12.21 -1.59
C PHE A 226 -6.87 -12.31 -1.45
N LEU A 227 -6.35 -13.29 -0.74
CA LEU A 227 -4.91 -13.59 -0.62
C LEU A 227 -4.49 -14.60 -1.69
N ILE A 228 -3.22 -14.56 -2.08
CA ILE A 228 -2.65 -15.46 -3.08
C ILE A 228 -1.39 -16.16 -2.55
N PRO A 229 -1.15 -17.44 -2.97
CA PRO A 229 0.13 -18.07 -2.69
C PRO A 229 1.23 -17.34 -3.44
N TYR A 230 2.38 -17.19 -2.82
CA TYR A 230 3.50 -16.48 -3.43
C TYR A 230 4.82 -17.16 -3.11
N THR A 231 5.78 -17.02 -4.03
CA THR A 231 7.14 -17.49 -3.84
C THR A 231 8.10 -16.33 -4.11
N ILE A 232 8.80 -15.88 -3.08
CA ILE A 232 9.94 -14.97 -3.25
C ILE A 232 11.08 -15.79 -3.80
N LYS A 233 11.47 -15.52 -5.05
CA LYS A 233 12.48 -16.30 -5.75
C LYS A 233 13.88 -16.10 -5.18
N ALA A 234 14.68 -17.15 -5.20
CA ALA A 234 16.09 -17.09 -4.90
C ALA A 234 16.77 -15.98 -5.72
N GLY A 235 17.64 -15.21 -5.07
CA GLY A 235 18.36 -14.11 -5.71
C GLY A 235 17.60 -12.78 -5.81
N VAL A 236 16.30 -12.71 -5.47
CA VAL A 236 15.59 -11.43 -5.32
C VAL A 236 16.25 -10.56 -4.24
N TYR A 237 16.70 -11.19 -3.18
CA TYR A 237 17.63 -10.63 -2.22
C TYR A 237 18.94 -11.39 -2.31
N GLU A 238 20.08 -10.71 -2.37
CA GLU A 238 21.39 -11.35 -2.57
C GLU A 238 21.71 -12.40 -1.50
N SER A 239 21.27 -12.17 -0.25
CA SER A 239 21.46 -13.08 0.89
C SER A 239 20.57 -14.34 0.82
N ILE A 240 19.47 -14.33 0.05
CA ILE A 240 18.49 -15.43 -0.02
C ILE A 240 18.82 -16.31 -1.23
N LYS A 241 19.26 -17.54 -0.96
CA LYS A 241 19.75 -18.48 -1.98
C LYS A 241 18.72 -19.53 -2.39
N GLU A 242 17.62 -19.64 -1.67
CA GLU A 242 16.55 -20.59 -1.93
C GLU A 242 15.20 -19.86 -2.12
N ASP A 243 14.28 -20.49 -2.80
CA ASP A 243 12.92 -20.00 -2.95
C ASP A 243 12.22 -19.98 -1.58
N VAL A 244 11.49 -18.90 -1.27
CA VAL A 244 10.78 -18.75 -0.01
C VAL A 244 9.27 -18.74 -0.25
N THR A 245 8.60 -19.81 0.17
CA THR A 245 7.13 -19.92 0.11
C THR A 245 6.50 -18.98 1.13
N THR A 246 5.52 -18.21 0.70
CA THR A 246 4.77 -17.25 1.53
C THR A 246 3.39 -16.97 0.95
N ILE A 247 2.72 -15.97 1.50
CA ILE A 247 1.43 -15.44 1.04
C ILE A 247 1.63 -14.00 0.60
N ALA A 248 0.96 -13.58 -0.47
CA ALA A 248 0.90 -12.17 -0.85
C ALA A 248 -0.51 -11.61 -0.72
N ASP A 249 -0.58 -10.34 -0.32
CA ASP A 249 -1.78 -9.53 -0.37
C ASP A 249 -1.76 -8.67 -1.64
N GLY A 250 -2.90 -8.52 -2.31
CA GLY A 250 -3.05 -7.60 -3.43
C GLY A 250 -3.03 -6.16 -2.94
N ASN A 251 -2.43 -5.27 -3.73
CA ASN A 251 -2.45 -3.83 -3.45
C ASN A 251 -3.24 -3.10 -4.51
N TYR A 252 -4.09 -2.18 -4.07
CA TYR A 252 -5.04 -1.47 -4.90
C TYR A 252 -4.97 0.04 -4.68
N LEU A 253 -5.23 0.79 -5.75
CA LEU A 253 -5.73 2.15 -5.61
C LEU A 253 -7.23 2.07 -5.34
N VAL A 254 -7.65 2.73 -4.28
CA VAL A 254 -9.05 2.80 -3.87
C VAL A 254 -9.54 4.23 -3.92
N VAL A 255 -10.80 4.39 -4.28
CA VAL A 255 -11.50 5.66 -4.37
C VAL A 255 -12.86 5.52 -3.69
N ARG A 256 -13.54 6.64 -3.46
CA ARG A 256 -14.93 6.61 -3.04
C ARG A 256 -15.82 6.09 -4.17
N ASP A 257 -16.86 5.37 -3.87
CA ASP A 257 -17.76 4.72 -4.83
C ASP A 257 -18.56 5.69 -5.71
N ASP A 258 -18.61 6.98 -5.34
CA ASP A 258 -19.22 8.06 -6.10
C ASP A 258 -18.22 8.92 -6.90
N MET A 259 -16.96 8.48 -7.07
CA MET A 259 -16.00 9.20 -7.90
C MET A 259 -16.48 9.26 -9.35
N ASP A 260 -16.35 10.45 -9.98
CA ASP A 260 -16.72 10.66 -11.37
C ASP A 260 -16.03 9.66 -12.31
N GLU A 261 -16.82 9.02 -13.19
CA GLU A 261 -16.32 7.96 -14.09
C GLU A 261 -15.29 8.49 -15.11
N THR A 262 -15.47 9.71 -15.62
CA THR A 262 -14.55 10.33 -16.59
C THR A 262 -13.21 10.63 -15.91
N LEU A 263 -13.26 11.16 -14.68
CA LEU A 263 -12.06 11.37 -13.89
C LEU A 263 -11.36 10.05 -13.59
N SER A 264 -12.08 9.02 -13.14
CA SER A 264 -11.57 7.68 -12.86
C SER A 264 -10.88 7.07 -14.08
N TYR A 265 -11.52 7.15 -15.26
CA TYR A 265 -10.95 6.69 -16.51
C TYR A 265 -9.65 7.41 -16.87
N ASN A 266 -9.64 8.74 -16.79
CA ASN A 266 -8.46 9.54 -17.13
C ASN A 266 -7.29 9.27 -16.18
N LEU A 267 -7.56 9.10 -14.88
CA LEU A 267 -6.54 8.74 -13.89
C LEU A 267 -5.90 7.39 -14.19
N VAL A 268 -6.73 6.35 -14.40
CA VAL A 268 -6.25 4.98 -14.68
C VAL A 268 -5.49 4.94 -16.00
N LYS A 269 -6.06 5.52 -17.07
CA LYS A 269 -5.42 5.58 -18.39
C LYS A 269 -4.05 6.23 -18.30
N THR A 270 -3.96 7.39 -17.65
CA THR A 270 -2.70 8.12 -17.49
C THR A 270 -1.65 7.30 -16.75
N LEU A 271 -2.02 6.64 -15.64
CA LEU A 271 -1.10 5.82 -14.86
C LEU A 271 -0.61 4.58 -15.65
N ILE A 272 -1.49 3.95 -16.46
CA ILE A 272 -1.11 2.79 -17.27
C ILE A 272 -0.18 3.17 -18.42
N GLU A 273 -0.43 4.32 -19.08
CA GLU A 273 0.36 4.78 -20.23
C GLU A 273 1.76 5.31 -19.81
N ASN A 274 1.96 5.64 -18.53
CA ASN A 274 3.22 6.18 -18.00
C ASN A 274 3.88 5.29 -16.93
N ARG A 275 3.65 3.98 -16.99
CA ARG A 275 4.24 2.98 -16.08
C ARG A 275 5.67 2.58 -16.45
#